data_1205dc44725d712aad60d3bed21e7901
#
_entry.id   1205dc44725d712aad60d3bed21e7901
#
_cell.length_a   1.000
_cell.length_b   1.000
_cell.length_c   1.000
_cell.angle_alpha   90.00
_cell.angle_beta   90.00
_cell.angle_gamma   90.00
#
_symmetry.space_group_name_H-M   'P 1'
#
loop_
_entity.id
_entity.type
_entity.pdbx_description
1 polymer ?
#
loop_
_entity_poly.entity_id
_entity_poly.type
_entity_poly.pdbx_seq_one_letter_code
_entity_poly.pdbx_strand_id
1 'polypeptide(L)'
;MGQLVLTMKYRKNTGMIFNPTEIFSLYLYGITIQGGDGTSFSSESMRFYIQAAQREVENFFNLKLMRQFIDQEKLTFYRADYWQSFPILFTNYPVNKPISLTGRFNNLEQISYPTQWLTTHQNSYGLYKRRVSIV
;
A
#
# COMPACT_ATOMS: atom_id res chain seq x y z
N MET A 1 -19.93 12.07 0.28
CA MET A 1 -18.80 11.58 1.10
C MET A 1 -19.01 10.14 1.59
N GLY A 2 -20.20 9.77 2.06
CA GLY A 2 -20.51 8.40 2.49
C GLY A 2 -20.34 7.34 1.39
N GLN A 3 -20.70 7.66 0.16
CA GLN A 3 -20.52 6.77 -0.98
C GLN A 3 -19.05 6.44 -1.27
N LEU A 4 -18.15 7.41 -1.12
CA LEU A 4 -16.72 7.19 -1.31
C LEU A 4 -16.16 6.21 -0.28
N VAL A 5 -16.57 6.31 0.98
CA VAL A 5 -16.15 5.39 2.05
C VAL A 5 -16.66 3.98 1.78
N LEU A 6 -17.91 3.82 1.37
CA LEU A 6 -18.49 2.53 1.02
C LEU A 6 -17.76 1.89 -0.16
N THR A 7 -17.45 2.66 -1.19
CA THR A 7 -16.70 2.19 -2.36
C THR A 7 -15.30 1.71 -1.96
N MET A 8 -14.62 2.45 -1.11
CA MET A 8 -13.30 2.04 -0.61
C MET A 8 -13.35 0.77 0.22
N LYS A 9 -14.36 0.62 1.08
CA LYS A 9 -14.57 -0.59 1.87
C LYS A 9 -14.80 -1.81 0.98
N TYR A 10 -15.58 -1.66 -0.08
CA TYR A 10 -15.84 -2.70 -1.05
C TYR A 10 -14.55 -3.10 -1.81
N ARG A 11 -13.80 -2.12 -2.29
CA ARG A 11 -12.52 -2.35 -3.00
C ARG A 11 -11.49 -3.07 -2.13
N LYS A 12 -11.46 -2.77 -0.83
CA LYS A 12 -10.56 -3.44 0.11
C LYS A 12 -10.74 -4.96 0.08
N ASN A 13 -11.96 -5.44 -0.06
CA ASN A 13 -12.25 -6.88 -0.07
C ASN A 13 -11.77 -7.56 -1.36
N THR A 14 -11.66 -6.82 -2.46
CA THR A 14 -11.20 -7.35 -3.75
C THR A 14 -9.70 -7.28 -3.93
N GLY A 15 -9.00 -6.47 -3.11
CA GLY A 15 -7.59 -6.20 -3.29
C GLY A 15 -7.26 -5.38 -4.55
N MET A 16 -8.27 -4.85 -5.22
CA MET A 16 -8.15 -4.05 -6.45
C MET A 16 -8.74 -2.66 -6.23
N ILE A 17 -8.12 -1.66 -6.86
CA ILE A 17 -8.61 -0.28 -6.81
C ILE A 17 -9.93 -0.13 -7.57
N PHE A 18 -10.10 -0.90 -8.63
CA PHE A 18 -11.32 -0.96 -9.41
C PHE A 18 -11.88 -2.38 -9.43
N ASN A 19 -13.19 -2.46 -9.34
CA ASN A 19 -13.91 -3.72 -9.53
C ASN A 19 -14.21 -3.91 -11.03
N PRO A 20 -14.08 -5.13 -11.59
CA PRO A 20 -14.46 -5.39 -12.98
C PRO A 20 -15.86 -4.92 -13.33
N THR A 21 -16.82 -5.13 -12.44
CA THR A 21 -18.21 -4.69 -12.63
C THR A 21 -18.31 -3.17 -12.75
N GLU A 22 -17.54 -2.43 -11.97
CA GLU A 22 -17.48 -0.96 -12.08
C GLU A 22 -16.94 -0.51 -13.43
N ILE A 23 -15.91 -1.17 -13.94
CA ILE A 23 -15.34 -0.87 -15.26
C ILE A 23 -16.37 -1.09 -16.35
N PHE A 24 -17.06 -2.24 -16.34
CA PHE A 24 -18.07 -2.53 -17.35
C PHE A 24 -19.27 -1.58 -17.27
N SER A 25 -19.73 -1.23 -16.07
CA SER A 25 -20.93 -0.40 -15.91
C SER A 25 -20.66 1.10 -16.05
N LEU A 26 -19.53 1.61 -15.59
CA LEU A 26 -19.24 3.05 -15.55
C LEU A 26 -18.39 3.54 -16.72
N TYR A 27 -17.41 2.75 -17.14
CA TYR A 27 -16.44 3.18 -18.16
C TYR A 27 -16.69 2.55 -19.53
N LEU A 28 -17.23 1.35 -19.57
CA LEU A 28 -17.53 0.63 -20.81
C LEU A 28 -19.05 0.54 -21.07
N TYR A 29 -19.79 1.50 -20.57
CA TYR A 29 -21.24 1.53 -20.68
C TYR A 29 -21.71 1.36 -22.12
N GLY A 30 -22.47 0.30 -22.39
CA GLY A 30 -22.98 -0.02 -23.71
C GLY A 30 -21.94 -0.53 -24.73
N ILE A 31 -20.66 -0.66 -24.32
CA ILE A 31 -19.61 -1.19 -25.17
C ILE A 31 -19.40 -2.67 -24.85
N THR A 32 -19.52 -3.51 -25.86
CA THR A 32 -19.20 -4.94 -25.76
C THR A 32 -17.80 -5.18 -26.29
N ILE A 33 -16.91 -5.72 -25.42
CA ILE A 33 -15.57 -6.09 -25.84
C ILE A 33 -15.57 -7.57 -26.22
N GLN A 34 -15.10 -7.86 -27.43
CA GLN A 34 -14.94 -9.21 -27.93
C GLN A 34 -13.50 -9.47 -28.33
N GLY A 35 -13.06 -10.71 -28.12
CA GLY A 35 -11.78 -11.17 -28.65
C GLY A 35 -11.80 -11.29 -30.16
N GLY A 36 -10.62 -11.39 -30.76
CA GLY A 36 -10.51 -11.59 -32.21
C GLY A 36 -11.16 -12.87 -32.73
N ASP A 37 -11.44 -13.82 -31.86
CA ASP A 37 -12.16 -15.07 -32.12
C ASP A 37 -13.70 -14.96 -31.93
N GLY A 38 -14.20 -13.76 -31.60
CA GLY A 38 -15.62 -13.52 -31.31
C GLY A 38 -16.04 -13.87 -29.89
N THR A 39 -15.14 -14.31 -29.02
CA THR A 39 -15.46 -14.59 -27.61
C THR A 39 -15.69 -13.31 -26.82
N SER A 40 -16.65 -13.35 -25.90
CA SER A 40 -16.90 -12.21 -25.01
C SER A 40 -15.76 -12.04 -24.03
N PHE A 41 -15.37 -10.79 -23.80
CA PHE A 41 -14.37 -10.45 -22.79
C PHE A 41 -14.99 -10.63 -21.39
N SER A 42 -14.47 -11.57 -20.61
CA SER A 42 -15.03 -11.92 -19.32
C SER A 42 -14.60 -10.95 -18.21
N SER A 43 -15.36 -10.92 -17.11
CA SER A 43 -14.98 -10.16 -15.90
C SER A 43 -13.68 -10.67 -15.28
N GLU A 44 -13.36 -11.95 -15.44
CA GLU A 44 -12.09 -12.51 -14.97
C GLU A 44 -10.89 -11.98 -15.76
N SER A 45 -11.04 -11.90 -17.10
CA SER A 45 -10.03 -11.29 -17.95
C SER A 45 -9.84 -9.81 -17.59
N MET A 46 -10.92 -9.09 -17.35
CA MET A 46 -10.88 -7.70 -16.90
C MET A 46 -10.15 -7.58 -15.55
N ARG A 47 -10.43 -8.49 -14.62
CA ARG A 47 -9.75 -8.54 -13.32
C ARG A 47 -8.23 -8.68 -13.48
N PHE A 48 -7.79 -9.55 -14.37
CA PHE A 48 -6.37 -9.73 -14.66
C PHE A 48 -5.73 -8.43 -15.15
N TYR A 49 -6.35 -7.73 -16.10
CA TYR A 49 -5.82 -6.47 -16.62
C TYR A 49 -5.82 -5.35 -15.60
N ILE A 50 -6.85 -5.26 -14.76
CA ILE A 50 -6.89 -4.30 -13.66
C ILE A 50 -5.75 -4.55 -12.67
N GLN A 51 -5.53 -5.79 -12.30
CA GLN A 51 -4.44 -6.15 -11.38
C GLN A 51 -3.06 -5.86 -11.99
N ALA A 52 -2.89 -6.14 -13.28
CA ALA A 52 -1.63 -5.85 -13.97
C ALA A 52 -1.36 -4.34 -14.05
N ALA A 53 -2.36 -3.55 -14.41
CA ALA A 53 -2.25 -2.09 -14.46
C ALA A 53 -2.00 -1.49 -13.07
N GLN A 54 -2.70 -1.98 -12.06
CA GLN A 54 -2.48 -1.54 -10.67
C GLN A 54 -1.05 -1.83 -10.23
N ARG A 55 -0.56 -3.02 -10.49
CA ARG A 55 0.82 -3.40 -10.15
C ARG A 55 1.86 -2.55 -10.86
N GLU A 56 1.62 -2.23 -12.13
CA GLU A 56 2.51 -1.36 -12.90
C GLU A 56 2.58 0.04 -12.29
N VAL A 57 1.44 0.64 -11.94
CA VAL A 57 1.39 1.93 -11.25
C VAL A 57 2.07 1.87 -9.88
N GLU A 58 1.81 0.83 -9.10
CA GLU A 58 2.42 0.63 -7.79
C GLU A 58 3.95 0.52 -7.88
N ASN A 59 4.45 -0.19 -8.88
CA ASN A 59 5.89 -0.33 -9.11
C ASN A 59 6.52 0.99 -9.59
N PHE A 60 5.84 1.72 -10.46
CA PHE A 60 6.34 3.00 -10.96
C PHE A 60 6.48 4.03 -9.85
N PHE A 61 5.49 4.17 -8.98
CA PHE A 61 5.51 5.13 -7.87
C PHE A 61 6.11 4.53 -6.59
N ASN A 62 6.41 3.24 -6.58
CA ASN A 62 6.90 2.52 -5.41
C ASN A 62 6.00 2.71 -4.18
N LEU A 63 4.71 2.48 -4.38
CA LEU A 63 3.68 2.59 -3.34
C LEU A 63 2.65 1.47 -3.49
N LYS A 64 1.73 1.37 -2.53
CA LYS A 64 0.57 0.48 -2.59
C LYS A 64 -0.70 1.31 -2.67
N LEU A 65 -1.50 1.10 -3.72
CA LEU A 65 -2.74 1.84 -3.93
C LEU A 65 -3.82 1.46 -2.92
N MET A 66 -3.84 0.19 -2.52
CA MET A 66 -4.75 -0.29 -1.48
C MET A 66 -4.03 -0.39 -0.15
N ARG A 67 -4.74 -0.06 0.94
CA ARG A 67 -4.21 -0.25 2.28
C ARG A 67 -3.93 -1.72 2.51
N GLN A 68 -2.71 -2.05 2.87
CA GLN A 68 -2.24 -3.40 3.11
C GLN A 68 -1.52 -3.50 4.43
N PHE A 69 -1.54 -4.68 5.02
CA PHE A 69 -0.68 -5.05 6.11
C PHE A 69 0.64 -5.57 5.54
N ILE A 70 1.75 -4.95 5.95
CA ILE A 70 3.09 -5.41 5.58
C ILE A 70 3.70 -6.07 6.81
N ASP A 71 3.89 -7.36 6.72
CA ASP A 71 4.48 -8.14 7.79
C ASP A 71 5.99 -8.20 7.64
N GLN A 72 6.70 -7.91 8.72
CA GLN A 72 8.15 -8.06 8.85
C GLN A 72 8.99 -7.36 7.77
N GLU A 73 8.78 -6.08 7.57
CA GLU A 73 9.73 -5.29 6.81
C GLU A 73 11.04 -5.17 7.59
N LYS A 74 12.15 -5.61 7.01
CA LYS A 74 13.48 -5.54 7.61
C LYS A 74 14.22 -4.31 7.13
N LEU A 75 14.63 -3.47 8.08
CA LEU A 75 15.35 -2.24 7.81
C LEU A 75 16.73 -2.33 8.46
N THR A 76 17.75 -1.94 7.73
CA THR A 76 19.11 -1.80 8.28
C THR A 76 19.29 -0.41 8.83
N PHE A 77 19.71 -0.33 10.07
CA PHE A 77 19.93 0.92 10.76
C PHE A 77 21.36 0.98 11.28
N TYR A 78 22.10 1.98 10.86
CA TYR A 78 23.49 2.14 11.24
C TYR A 78 23.63 3.06 12.44
N ARG A 79 24.64 2.81 13.28
CA ARG A 79 24.93 3.62 14.46
C ARG A 79 25.16 5.10 14.11
N ALA A 80 25.79 5.37 12.97
CA ALA A 80 26.00 6.73 12.50
C ALA A 80 24.69 7.49 12.27
N ASP A 81 23.65 6.80 11.76
CA ASP A 81 22.35 7.42 11.52
C ASP A 81 21.64 7.79 12.82
N TYR A 82 21.86 7.01 13.88
CA TYR A 82 21.30 7.29 15.19
C TYR A 82 21.86 8.58 15.82
N TRP A 83 23.15 8.86 15.61
CA TRP A 83 23.80 10.04 16.19
C TRP A 83 23.60 11.32 15.37
N GLN A 84 23.37 11.19 14.07
CA GLN A 84 23.25 12.36 13.17
C GLN A 84 21.81 12.87 13.01
N SER A 85 20.86 12.00 13.14
CA SER A 85 19.44 12.34 13.08
C SER A 85 18.72 11.48 14.11
N PHE A 86 17.74 12.05 14.76
CA PHE A 86 16.85 11.25 15.62
C PHE A 86 16.46 9.96 14.89
N PRO A 87 16.18 8.87 15.62
CA PRO A 87 15.91 7.58 14.99
C PRO A 87 14.70 7.66 14.07
N ILE A 88 15.00 7.97 12.82
CA ILE A 88 14.05 7.99 11.73
C ILE A 88 14.31 6.75 10.90
N LEU A 89 13.30 5.90 10.81
CA LEU A 89 13.35 4.71 9.96
C LEU A 89 12.73 5.03 8.61
N PHE A 90 13.46 4.75 7.54
CA PHE A 90 12.96 4.89 6.17
C PHE A 90 12.37 3.57 5.71
N THR A 91 11.09 3.58 5.41
CA THR A 91 10.36 2.39 4.96
C THR A 91 10.28 2.33 3.44
N ASN A 92 10.05 1.13 2.91
CA ASN A 92 9.91 0.94 1.46
C ASN A 92 8.62 1.55 0.91
N TYR A 93 7.57 1.57 1.72
CA TYR A 93 6.27 2.11 1.34
C TYR A 93 5.78 3.14 2.35
N PRO A 94 4.88 4.05 1.96
CA PRO A 94 4.28 5.00 2.89
C PRO A 94 3.59 4.29 4.05
N VAL A 95 3.83 4.74 5.28
CA VAL A 95 3.31 4.10 6.49
C VAL A 95 2.17 4.92 7.06
N ASN A 96 0.99 4.31 7.10
CA ASN A 96 -0.20 4.89 7.73
C ASN A 96 -0.16 4.66 9.25
N LYS A 97 0.06 3.42 9.67
CA LYS A 97 0.07 3.06 11.08
C LYS A 97 1.14 1.98 11.34
N PRO A 98 2.16 2.29 12.12
CA PRO A 98 3.09 1.28 12.59
C PRO A 98 2.38 0.42 13.63
N ILE A 99 2.60 -0.88 13.56
CA ILE A 99 1.96 -1.85 14.47
C ILE A 99 2.93 -2.29 15.54
N SER A 100 4.16 -2.61 15.14
CA SER A 100 5.21 -3.00 16.05
C SER A 100 6.58 -2.68 15.47
N LEU A 101 7.54 -2.47 16.33
CA LEU A 101 8.93 -2.33 15.97
C LEU A 101 9.76 -3.15 16.94
N THR A 102 10.59 -4.02 16.38
CA THR A 102 11.56 -4.78 17.15
C THR A 102 12.96 -4.53 16.59
N GLY A 103 13.90 -4.30 17.45
CA GLY A 103 15.29 -4.10 17.11
C GLY A 103 16.16 -5.27 17.56
N ARG A 104 17.22 -5.54 16.80
CA ARG A 104 18.25 -6.49 17.19
C ARG A 104 19.61 -5.84 16.89
N PHE A 105 20.46 -5.85 17.89
CA PHE A 105 21.79 -5.29 17.78
C PHE A 105 22.84 -6.41 17.91
N ASN A 106 23.63 -6.61 16.86
CA ASN A 106 24.77 -7.56 16.85
C ASN A 106 24.44 -8.98 17.37
N ASN A 107 23.34 -9.55 16.92
CA ASN A 107 22.86 -10.88 17.35
C ASN A 107 22.54 -10.98 18.86
N LEU A 108 22.45 -9.87 19.55
CA LEU A 108 21.99 -9.78 20.92
C LEU A 108 20.47 -9.91 21.01
N GLU A 109 19.95 -9.83 22.21
CA GLU A 109 18.53 -9.94 22.48
C GLU A 109 17.70 -8.97 21.65
N GLN A 110 16.53 -9.41 21.28
CA GLN A 110 15.55 -8.61 20.57
C GLN A 110 14.91 -7.61 21.53
N ILE A 111 14.92 -6.35 21.16
CA ILE A 111 14.29 -5.26 21.90
C ILE A 111 12.98 -4.91 21.20
N SER A 112 11.88 -4.87 21.97
CA SER A 112 10.59 -4.41 21.48
C SER A 112 10.37 -2.97 21.91
N TYR A 113 10.06 -2.10 20.95
CA TYR A 113 9.76 -0.70 21.24
C TYR A 113 8.26 -0.54 21.50
N PRO A 114 7.87 0.25 22.52
CA PRO A 114 6.46 0.55 22.74
C PRO A 114 5.84 1.21 21.51
N THR A 115 4.66 0.75 21.11
CA THR A 115 3.98 1.26 19.92
C THR A 115 3.68 2.76 20.00
N GLN A 116 3.42 3.28 21.19
CA GLN A 116 3.18 4.71 21.43
C GLN A 116 4.40 5.60 21.14
N TRP A 117 5.58 5.03 21.03
CA TRP A 117 6.79 5.77 20.65
C TRP A 117 6.93 5.92 19.14
N LEU A 118 6.13 5.21 18.37
CA LEU A 118 6.21 5.20 16.92
C LEU A 118 5.28 6.25 16.34
N THR A 119 5.84 7.20 15.62
CA THR A 119 5.08 8.26 14.95
C THR A 119 5.26 8.19 13.45
N THR A 120 4.18 8.43 12.73
CA THR A 120 4.18 8.54 11.28
C THR A 120 4.27 9.99 10.85
N HIS A 121 4.67 10.19 9.61
CA HIS A 121 4.80 11.51 9.02
C HIS A 121 3.86 11.66 7.83
N GLN A 122 3.28 12.84 7.72
CA GLN A 122 2.47 13.23 6.57
C GLN A 122 3.09 14.45 5.88
N ASN A 123 2.82 14.58 4.60
CA ASN A 123 3.15 15.80 3.88
C ASN A 123 2.06 16.87 4.10
N SER A 124 2.21 18.05 3.47
CA SER A 124 1.25 19.15 3.57
C SER A 124 -0.15 18.82 3.03
N TYR A 125 -0.28 17.76 2.24
CA TYR A 125 -1.56 17.28 1.71
C TYR A 125 -2.17 16.14 2.53
N GLY A 126 -1.57 15.80 3.68
CA GLY A 126 -2.03 14.70 4.53
C GLY A 126 -1.66 13.30 4.04
N LEU A 127 -0.81 13.20 3.01
CA LEU A 127 -0.35 11.91 2.52
C LEU A 127 0.80 11.37 3.38
N TYR A 128 0.73 10.11 3.72
CA TYR A 128 1.74 9.47 4.55
C TYR A 128 3.08 9.33 3.83
N LYS A 129 4.14 9.61 4.57
CA LYS A 129 5.52 9.48 4.09
C LYS A 129 6.08 8.09 4.40
N ARG A 130 7.19 7.77 3.76
CA ARG A 130 7.97 6.54 4.01
C ARG A 130 8.92 6.74 5.19
N ARG A 131 8.38 7.20 6.31
CA ARG A 131 9.15 7.50 7.50
C ARG A 131 8.38 7.12 8.75
N VAL A 132 9.08 6.52 9.68
CA VAL A 132 8.60 6.29 11.04
C VAL A 132 9.66 6.82 11.99
N SER A 133 9.26 7.67 12.93
CA SER A 133 10.14 8.17 13.98
C SER A 133 9.86 7.46 15.30
N ILE A 134 10.93 7.24 16.05
CA ILE A 134 10.85 6.78 17.43
C ILE A 134 11.02 8.03 18.32
N VAL A 135 10.02 8.29 19.11
CA VAL A 135 9.97 9.48 19.97
C VAL A 135 10.27 9.13 21.41
#